data_763e0d079eed730ac1266dd9f2b1d12c
#
_entry.id   763e0d079eed730ac1266dd9f2b1d12c
#
_cell.length_a   1.000
_cell.length_b   1.000
_cell.length_c   1.000
_cell.angle_alpha   90.00
_cell.angle_beta   90.00
_cell.angle_gamma   90.00
#
_symmetry.space_group_name_H-M   'P 1'
#
loop_
_entity.id
_entity.type
_entity.pdbx_description
1 polymer ?
#
loop_
_entity_poly.entity_id
_entity_poly.type
_entity_poly.pdbx_seq_one_letter_code
_entity_poly.pdbx_strand_id
1 'polypeptide(L)'
;TLRDDVCNFLVDIVGTDTSRIDVELEKLICYCGGTKQPVTMADAAAVCTGQAEEMIWVMGSALGSRNLASVLQVVNSLVGQEKDDDRAARSLIINAANYFREALRIKVFMAEQRISNASGLKRFLEGASAEEKNALVAEGMTFVNYHPYRAMKLAEEIGRFSPQEMIEAIRVLRDALWQCMSSATAARVSLENALIRIVGCGRR
;
A
#
# COMPACT_ATOMS: atom_id res chain seq x y z
N THR A 1 15.97 3.72 -21.99
CA THR A 1 16.64 2.49 -21.52
C THR A 1 16.13 2.20 -20.11
N LEU A 2 15.63 0.99 -19.88
CA LEU A 2 15.28 0.50 -18.55
C LEU A 2 16.54 0.04 -17.83
N ARG A 3 16.63 0.32 -16.55
CA ARG A 3 17.70 -0.18 -15.67
C ARG A 3 17.27 -1.53 -15.08
N ASP A 4 18.23 -2.36 -14.71
CA ASP A 4 17.95 -3.69 -14.14
C ASP A 4 17.08 -3.64 -12.88
N ASP A 5 17.25 -2.61 -12.03
CA ASP A 5 16.43 -2.39 -10.84
C ASP A 5 14.96 -2.14 -11.18
N VAL A 6 14.69 -1.39 -12.25
CA VAL A 6 13.33 -1.13 -12.76
C VAL A 6 12.73 -2.38 -13.40
N CYS A 7 13.52 -3.15 -14.15
CA CYS A 7 13.07 -4.41 -14.74
C CYS A 7 12.66 -5.43 -13.66
N ASN A 8 13.48 -5.59 -12.63
CA ASN A 8 13.18 -6.47 -11.51
C ASN A 8 11.91 -6.02 -10.77
N PHE A 9 11.76 -4.72 -10.52
CA PHE A 9 10.57 -4.16 -9.91
C PHE A 9 9.30 -4.44 -10.73
N LEU A 10 9.36 -4.30 -12.07
CA LEU A 10 8.23 -4.63 -12.95
C LEU A 10 7.84 -6.11 -12.86
N VAL A 11 8.83 -7.01 -12.91
CA VAL A 11 8.59 -8.45 -12.80
C VAL A 11 8.01 -8.81 -11.43
N ASP A 12 8.47 -8.18 -10.35
CA ASP A 12 7.96 -8.41 -8.99
C ASP A 12 6.50 -7.97 -8.82
N ILE A 13 6.10 -6.89 -9.51
CA ILE A 13 4.72 -6.36 -9.41
C ILE A 13 3.76 -7.05 -10.37
N VAL A 14 4.19 -7.24 -11.61
CA VAL A 14 3.32 -7.70 -12.71
C VAL A 14 3.38 -9.21 -12.87
N GLY A 15 4.44 -9.85 -12.37
CA GLY A 15 4.77 -11.23 -12.64
C GLY A 15 5.39 -11.42 -14.03
N THR A 16 5.36 -12.63 -14.53
CA THR A 16 5.97 -13.02 -15.84
C THR A 16 4.98 -12.95 -17.02
N ASP A 17 3.80 -12.36 -16.83
CA ASP A 17 2.82 -12.19 -17.91
C ASP A 17 3.28 -11.07 -18.84
N THR A 18 3.73 -11.47 -20.04
CA THR A 18 4.29 -10.55 -21.04
C THR A 18 3.30 -9.49 -21.53
N SER A 19 1.99 -9.85 -21.64
CA SER A 19 0.96 -8.91 -22.07
C SER A 19 0.74 -7.80 -21.02
N ARG A 20 0.81 -8.15 -19.73
CA ARG A 20 0.71 -7.18 -18.64
C ARG A 20 1.96 -6.31 -18.54
N ILE A 21 3.15 -6.91 -18.69
CA ILE A 21 4.41 -6.17 -18.73
C ILE A 21 4.37 -5.12 -19.85
N ASP A 22 3.85 -5.47 -21.02
CA ASP A 22 3.76 -4.57 -22.17
C ASP A 22 2.88 -3.36 -21.88
N VAL A 23 1.72 -3.56 -21.25
CA VAL A 23 0.82 -2.48 -20.81
C VAL A 23 1.50 -1.56 -19.79
N GLU A 24 2.24 -2.11 -18.83
CA GLU A 24 2.96 -1.30 -17.83
C GLU A 24 4.11 -0.51 -18.46
N LEU A 25 4.79 -1.11 -19.44
CA LEU A 25 5.83 -0.43 -20.22
C LEU A 25 5.26 0.74 -21.05
N GLU A 26 4.11 0.55 -21.70
CA GLU A 26 3.43 1.63 -22.43
C GLU A 26 3.05 2.78 -21.50
N LYS A 27 2.51 2.49 -20.31
CA LYS A 27 2.21 3.51 -19.30
C LYS A 27 3.46 4.28 -18.89
N LEU A 28 4.58 3.59 -18.66
CA LEU A 28 5.86 4.22 -18.34
C LEU A 28 6.39 5.12 -19.46
N ILE A 29 6.30 4.64 -20.69
CA ILE A 29 6.72 5.43 -21.87
C ILE A 29 5.88 6.70 -21.97
N CYS A 30 4.57 6.60 -21.79
CA CYS A 30 3.67 7.75 -21.83
C CYS A 30 3.98 8.73 -20.67
N TYR A 31 4.19 8.23 -19.48
CA TYR A 31 4.49 9.05 -18.30
C TYR A 31 5.81 9.82 -18.43
N CYS A 32 6.84 9.15 -18.90
CA CYS A 32 8.17 9.74 -19.13
C CYS A 32 8.23 10.60 -20.41
N GLY A 33 7.11 10.74 -21.13
CA GLY A 33 7.02 11.58 -22.34
C GLY A 33 7.88 11.11 -23.51
N GLY A 34 8.19 9.81 -23.59
CA GLY A 34 9.05 9.24 -24.64
C GLY A 34 10.49 9.78 -24.59
N THR A 35 10.93 10.29 -23.46
CA THR A 35 12.21 10.98 -23.32
C THR A 35 13.40 10.02 -23.45
N LYS A 36 14.54 10.56 -23.88
CA LYS A 36 15.82 9.83 -23.91
C LYS A 36 16.42 9.60 -22.52
N GLN A 37 15.75 10.08 -21.46
CA GLN A 37 16.21 9.90 -20.09
C GLN A 37 15.89 8.47 -19.60
N PRO A 38 16.76 7.85 -18.80
CA PRO A 38 16.48 6.54 -18.25
C PRO A 38 15.31 6.63 -17.26
N VAL A 39 14.40 5.68 -17.35
CA VAL A 39 13.29 5.52 -16.39
C VAL A 39 13.86 5.25 -15.00
N THR A 40 13.42 6.02 -14.03
CA THR A 40 13.85 5.86 -12.63
C THR A 40 12.93 4.91 -11.86
N MET A 41 13.40 4.39 -10.73
CA MET A 41 12.55 3.62 -9.80
C MET A 41 11.35 4.43 -9.29
N ALA A 42 11.52 5.74 -9.15
CA ALA A 42 10.43 6.62 -8.74
C ALA A 42 9.33 6.71 -9.81
N ASP A 43 9.71 6.78 -11.09
CA ASP A 43 8.77 6.76 -12.21
C ASP A 43 8.03 5.43 -12.29
N ALA A 44 8.76 4.31 -12.18
CA ALA A 44 8.17 2.97 -12.17
C ALA A 44 7.19 2.77 -11.01
N ALA A 45 7.55 3.19 -9.81
CA ALA A 45 6.69 3.10 -8.64
C ALA A 45 5.47 4.04 -8.70
N ALA A 46 5.56 5.14 -9.45
CA ALA A 46 4.44 6.07 -9.64
C ALA A 46 3.40 5.57 -10.64
N VAL A 47 3.82 4.72 -11.59
CA VAL A 47 3.01 4.34 -12.76
C VAL A 47 2.64 2.86 -12.80
N CYS A 48 3.58 1.99 -12.40
CA CYS A 48 3.42 0.54 -12.54
C CYS A 48 2.94 -0.07 -11.23
N THR A 49 1.68 -0.40 -11.18
CA THR A 49 1.05 -1.04 -10.03
C THR A 49 0.12 -2.15 -10.54
N GLY A 50 0.11 -3.31 -9.88
CA GLY A 50 -0.89 -4.36 -10.14
C GLY A 50 -2.29 -3.89 -9.72
N GLN A 51 -3.35 -4.20 -10.48
CA GLN A 51 -4.70 -3.65 -10.23
C GLN A 51 -5.20 -3.78 -8.77
N ALA A 52 -5.00 -4.92 -8.13
CA ALA A 52 -5.36 -5.09 -6.72
C ALA A 52 -4.40 -4.36 -5.77
N GLU A 53 -3.14 -4.25 -6.15
CA GLU A 53 -2.11 -3.55 -5.39
C GLU A 53 -2.20 -2.05 -5.58
N GLU A 54 -2.61 -1.57 -6.75
CA GLU A 54 -2.87 -0.15 -7.03
C GLU A 54 -3.88 0.42 -6.04
N MET A 55 -4.98 -0.29 -5.80
CA MET A 55 -5.98 0.13 -4.81
C MET A 55 -5.38 0.25 -3.39
N ILE A 56 -4.54 -0.69 -2.99
CA ILE A 56 -3.88 -0.69 -1.67
C ILE A 56 -2.89 0.48 -1.59
N TRP A 57 -2.12 0.72 -2.63
CA TRP A 57 -1.13 1.81 -2.67
C TRP A 57 -1.76 3.18 -2.70
N VAL A 58 -2.72 3.40 -3.59
CA VAL A 58 -3.42 4.69 -3.72
C VAL A 58 -4.15 5.02 -2.42
N MET A 59 -4.83 4.04 -1.82
CA MET A 59 -5.47 4.19 -0.52
C MET A 59 -4.44 4.40 0.60
N GLY A 60 -3.36 3.62 0.59
CA GLY A 60 -2.29 3.71 1.59
C GLY A 60 -1.60 5.07 1.57
N SER A 61 -1.23 5.56 0.39
CA SER A 61 -0.62 6.88 0.22
C SER A 61 -1.56 8.01 0.66
N ALA A 62 -2.85 7.92 0.30
CA ALA A 62 -3.86 8.87 0.74
C ALA A 62 -4.02 8.86 2.27
N LEU A 63 -4.09 7.69 2.89
CA LEU A 63 -4.14 7.53 4.36
C LEU A 63 -2.86 8.07 5.01
N GLY A 64 -1.68 7.73 4.45
CA GLY A 64 -0.38 8.21 4.92
C GLY A 64 -0.25 9.73 4.90
N SER A 65 -0.89 10.39 3.94
CA SER A 65 -0.93 11.86 3.87
C SER A 65 -1.74 12.52 5.00
N ARG A 66 -2.62 11.76 5.67
CA ARG A 66 -3.63 12.24 6.64
C ARG A 66 -4.53 13.36 6.08
N ASN A 67 -4.73 13.38 4.78
CA ASN A 67 -5.61 14.34 4.11
C ASN A 67 -6.95 13.68 3.80
N LEU A 68 -7.99 14.04 4.58
CA LEU A 68 -9.33 13.47 4.43
C LEU A 68 -9.92 13.71 3.04
N ALA A 69 -9.70 14.89 2.45
CA ALA A 69 -10.22 15.19 1.12
C ALA A 69 -9.61 14.26 0.07
N SER A 70 -8.29 14.03 0.12
CA SER A 70 -7.61 13.07 -0.76
C SER A 70 -8.09 11.65 -0.56
N VAL A 71 -8.28 11.22 0.69
CA VAL A 71 -8.80 9.88 1.02
C VAL A 71 -10.20 9.67 0.44
N LEU A 72 -11.11 10.62 0.64
CA LEU A 72 -12.48 10.53 0.11
C LEU A 72 -12.52 10.62 -1.42
N GLN A 73 -11.62 11.40 -2.04
CA GLN A 73 -11.48 11.43 -3.49
C GLN A 73 -11.07 10.08 -4.06
N VAL A 74 -10.11 9.40 -3.42
CA VAL A 74 -9.69 8.04 -3.78
C VAL A 74 -10.84 7.05 -3.63
N VAL A 75 -11.60 7.10 -2.52
CA VAL A 75 -12.79 6.24 -2.33
C VAL A 75 -13.79 6.46 -3.44
N ASN A 76 -14.12 7.72 -3.77
CA ASN A 76 -15.06 8.04 -4.83
C ASN A 76 -14.60 7.50 -6.20
N SER A 77 -13.31 7.63 -6.51
CA SER A 77 -12.74 7.11 -7.74
C SER A 77 -12.81 5.59 -7.83
N LEU A 78 -12.46 4.89 -6.76
CA LEU A 78 -12.38 3.43 -6.75
C LEU A 78 -13.76 2.75 -6.66
N VAL A 79 -14.68 3.29 -5.85
CA VAL A 79 -16.05 2.77 -5.74
C VAL A 79 -16.83 3.06 -7.02
N GLY A 80 -16.71 4.26 -7.59
CA GLY A 80 -17.46 4.65 -8.79
C GLY A 80 -17.05 3.91 -10.08
N GLN A 81 -15.96 3.15 -10.08
CA GLN A 81 -15.53 2.33 -11.21
C GLN A 81 -16.15 0.92 -11.21
N GLU A 82 -16.68 0.49 -10.08
CA GLU A 82 -17.27 -0.83 -9.92
C GLU A 82 -18.79 -0.80 -10.16
N LYS A 83 -19.35 -1.93 -10.62
CA LYS A 83 -20.80 -2.06 -10.81
C LYS A 83 -21.57 -2.26 -9.51
N ASP A 84 -20.90 -2.67 -8.45
CA ASP A 84 -21.44 -2.94 -7.12
C ASP A 84 -20.67 -2.12 -6.09
N ASP A 85 -21.20 -0.95 -5.76
CA ASP A 85 -20.63 0.01 -4.81
C ASP A 85 -20.39 -0.62 -3.42
N ASP A 86 -21.31 -1.46 -2.97
CA ASP A 86 -21.22 -2.10 -1.66
C ASP A 86 -20.10 -3.15 -1.61
N ARG A 87 -19.92 -3.91 -2.69
CA ARG A 87 -18.81 -4.87 -2.82
C ARG A 87 -17.48 -4.14 -2.87
N ALA A 88 -17.39 -3.08 -3.66
CA ALA A 88 -16.19 -2.26 -3.76
C ALA A 88 -15.82 -1.64 -2.41
N ALA A 89 -16.80 -1.07 -1.71
CA ALA A 89 -16.57 -0.47 -0.38
C ALA A 89 -16.09 -1.50 0.65
N ARG A 90 -16.69 -2.70 0.69
CA ARG A 90 -16.23 -3.80 1.57
C ARG A 90 -14.79 -4.22 1.24
N SER A 91 -14.46 -4.33 -0.05
CA SER A 91 -13.10 -4.64 -0.49
C SER A 91 -12.10 -3.56 -0.01
N LEU A 92 -12.46 -2.29 -0.11
CA LEU A 92 -11.63 -1.17 0.37
C LEU A 92 -11.45 -1.18 1.89
N ILE A 93 -12.47 -1.55 2.68
CA ILE A 93 -12.33 -1.72 4.14
C ILE A 93 -11.29 -2.80 4.45
N ILE A 94 -11.37 -3.94 3.76
CA ILE A 94 -10.42 -5.06 3.96
C ILE A 94 -9.00 -4.64 3.56
N ASN A 95 -8.85 -3.97 2.42
CA ASN A 95 -7.57 -3.50 1.92
C ASN A 95 -6.94 -2.46 2.86
N ALA A 96 -7.71 -1.50 3.37
CA ALA A 96 -7.25 -0.53 4.36
C ALA A 96 -6.83 -1.22 5.67
N ALA A 97 -7.55 -2.23 6.13
CA ALA A 97 -7.18 -2.99 7.32
C ALA A 97 -5.87 -3.78 7.10
N ASN A 98 -5.69 -4.38 5.93
CA ASN A 98 -4.44 -5.08 5.59
C ASN A 98 -3.27 -4.10 5.49
N TYR A 99 -3.46 -2.92 4.91
CA TYR A 99 -2.45 -1.86 4.89
C TYR A 99 -1.97 -1.51 6.31
N PHE A 100 -2.88 -1.25 7.25
CA PHE A 100 -2.49 -0.93 8.63
C PHE A 100 -1.85 -2.11 9.37
N ARG A 101 -2.22 -3.36 9.06
CA ARG A 101 -1.56 -4.55 9.62
C ARG A 101 -0.11 -4.65 9.16
N GLU A 102 0.14 -4.49 7.85
CA GLU A 102 1.50 -4.50 7.30
C GLU A 102 2.31 -3.32 7.83
N ALA A 103 1.70 -2.14 7.90
CA ALA A 103 2.28 -0.95 8.49
C ALA A 103 2.75 -1.20 9.93
N LEU A 104 1.90 -1.81 10.75
CA LEU A 104 2.21 -2.14 12.14
C LEU A 104 3.36 -3.16 12.23
N ARG A 105 3.33 -4.22 11.40
CA ARG A 105 4.41 -5.22 11.33
C ARG A 105 5.75 -4.58 11.01
N ILE A 106 5.80 -3.72 9.99
CA ILE A 106 7.01 -2.98 9.60
C ILE A 106 7.50 -2.12 10.77
N LYS A 107 6.61 -1.39 11.45
CA LYS A 107 7.01 -0.55 12.59
C LYS A 107 7.56 -1.35 13.76
N VAL A 108 6.94 -2.45 14.11
CA VAL A 108 7.41 -3.35 15.17
C VAL A 108 8.77 -3.93 14.78
N PHE A 109 8.89 -4.48 13.59
CA PHE A 109 10.14 -5.02 13.07
C PHE A 109 11.29 -3.99 13.08
N MET A 110 11.03 -2.77 12.56
CA MET A 110 12.04 -1.72 12.59
C MET A 110 12.50 -1.37 14.01
N ALA A 111 11.57 -1.36 14.97
CA ALA A 111 11.91 -1.12 16.37
C ALA A 111 12.76 -2.25 16.97
N GLU A 112 12.40 -3.51 16.72
CA GLU A 112 13.13 -4.71 17.18
C GLU A 112 14.53 -4.78 16.57
N GLN A 113 14.66 -4.51 15.28
CA GLN A 113 15.93 -4.51 14.56
C GLN A 113 16.72 -3.20 14.72
N ARG A 114 16.22 -2.25 15.52
CA ARG A 114 16.82 -0.92 15.72
C ARG A 114 17.06 -0.16 14.42
N ILE A 115 16.19 -0.35 13.44
CA ILE A 115 16.21 0.36 12.17
C ILE A 115 15.50 1.71 12.34
N SER A 116 16.25 2.80 12.25
CA SER A 116 15.77 4.15 12.57
C SER A 116 14.99 4.85 11.45
N ASN A 117 15.14 4.39 10.20
CA ASN A 117 14.50 5.04 9.05
C ASN A 117 14.22 4.07 7.90
N ALA A 118 13.39 4.51 6.95
CA ALA A 118 12.96 3.71 5.80
C ALA A 118 14.12 3.26 4.89
N SER A 119 15.14 4.10 4.71
CA SER A 119 16.33 3.72 3.94
C SER A 119 17.14 2.61 4.62
N GLY A 120 17.13 2.57 5.95
CA GLY A 120 17.72 1.47 6.74
C GLY A 120 16.97 0.16 6.52
N LEU A 121 15.63 0.21 6.45
CA LEU A 121 14.82 -0.96 6.12
C LEU A 121 15.14 -1.50 4.73
N LYS A 122 15.23 -0.61 3.72
CA LYS A 122 15.63 -0.99 2.35
C LYS A 122 16.97 -1.71 2.36
N ARG A 123 17.98 -1.13 3.01
CA ARG A 123 19.33 -1.71 3.11
C ARG A 123 19.33 -3.08 3.79
N PHE A 124 18.53 -3.23 4.86
CA PHE A 124 18.36 -4.51 5.54
C PHE A 124 17.80 -5.57 4.56
N LEU A 125 16.72 -5.25 3.84
CA LEU A 125 16.09 -6.18 2.91
C LEU A 125 16.98 -6.53 1.70
N GLU A 126 17.82 -5.59 1.24
CA GLU A 126 18.80 -5.82 0.16
C GLU A 126 19.92 -6.75 0.63
N GLY A 127 20.32 -6.67 1.91
CA GLY A 127 21.40 -7.48 2.46
C GLY A 127 20.97 -8.82 3.04
N ALA A 128 19.68 -9.01 3.30
CA ALA A 128 19.16 -10.23 3.93
C ALA A 128 19.23 -11.44 2.99
N SER A 129 19.74 -12.54 3.50
CA SER A 129 19.79 -13.83 2.77
C SER A 129 18.39 -14.41 2.56
N ALA A 130 18.26 -15.35 1.63
CA ALA A 130 17.00 -16.07 1.41
C ALA A 130 16.54 -16.84 2.65
N GLU A 131 17.47 -17.38 3.43
CA GLU A 131 17.20 -18.12 4.66
C GLU A 131 16.64 -17.19 5.75
N GLU A 132 17.24 -16.00 5.93
CA GLU A 132 16.75 -14.98 6.87
C GLU A 132 15.36 -14.48 6.48
N LYS A 133 15.12 -14.22 5.19
CA LYS A 133 13.79 -13.83 4.70
C LYS A 133 12.74 -14.91 4.96
N ASN A 134 13.07 -16.17 4.70
CA ASN A 134 12.15 -17.29 4.95
C ASN A 134 11.83 -17.46 6.45
N ALA A 135 12.82 -17.27 7.32
CA ALA A 135 12.60 -17.29 8.78
C ALA A 135 11.64 -16.17 9.20
N LEU A 136 11.84 -14.95 8.72
CA LEU A 136 10.97 -13.80 9.02
C LEU A 136 9.55 -14.00 8.45
N VAL A 137 9.40 -14.60 7.28
CA VAL A 137 8.08 -14.97 6.74
C VAL A 137 7.36 -15.97 7.64
N ALA A 138 8.07 -16.97 8.16
CA ALA A 138 7.52 -17.95 9.11
C ALA A 138 7.02 -17.27 10.41
N GLU A 139 7.63 -16.17 10.81
CA GLU A 139 7.20 -15.31 11.92
C GLU A 139 6.06 -14.34 11.55
N GLY A 140 5.58 -14.40 10.31
CA GLY A 140 4.49 -13.56 9.82
C GLY A 140 4.90 -12.20 9.24
N MET A 141 6.21 -11.96 9.04
CA MET A 141 6.74 -10.72 8.45
C MET A 141 6.72 -10.78 6.92
N THR A 142 5.52 -10.81 6.34
CA THR A 142 5.31 -11.02 4.89
C THR A 142 5.90 -9.91 4.02
N PHE A 143 6.06 -8.70 4.58
CA PHE A 143 6.65 -7.55 3.86
C PHE A 143 8.12 -7.76 3.44
N VAL A 144 8.82 -8.72 4.02
CA VAL A 144 10.22 -9.02 3.61
C VAL A 144 10.31 -9.59 2.20
N ASN A 145 9.19 -10.09 1.66
CA ASN A 145 9.07 -10.53 0.27
C ASN A 145 8.76 -9.39 -0.70
N TYR A 146 8.46 -8.18 -0.18
CA TYR A 146 8.28 -7.03 -1.06
C TYR A 146 9.61 -6.59 -1.66
N HIS A 147 9.53 -6.00 -2.85
CA HIS A 147 10.69 -5.30 -3.37
C HIS A 147 11.20 -4.27 -2.34
N PRO A 148 12.51 -4.19 -2.04
CA PRO A 148 13.05 -3.33 -0.97
C PRO A 148 12.64 -1.87 -1.07
N TYR A 149 12.49 -1.33 -2.28
CA TYR A 149 12.00 0.02 -2.52
C TYR A 149 10.54 0.19 -2.08
N ARG A 150 9.71 -0.82 -2.32
CA ARG A 150 8.30 -0.83 -1.91
C ARG A 150 8.16 -0.80 -0.38
N ALA A 151 8.89 -1.68 0.31
CA ALA A 151 8.91 -1.70 1.77
C ALA A 151 9.40 -0.37 2.35
N MET A 152 10.41 0.25 1.73
CA MET A 152 10.90 1.58 2.10
C MET A 152 9.80 2.64 1.97
N LYS A 153 9.09 2.69 0.84
CA LYS A 153 8.02 3.66 0.61
C LYS A 153 6.89 3.49 1.62
N LEU A 154 6.47 2.26 1.89
CA LEU A 154 5.48 1.98 2.91
C LEU A 154 5.96 2.46 4.29
N ALA A 155 7.22 2.23 4.65
CA ALA A 155 7.80 2.72 5.90
C ALA A 155 7.82 4.25 6.00
N GLU A 156 8.05 4.97 4.90
CA GLU A 156 7.95 6.44 4.83
C GLU A 156 6.52 6.93 5.07
N GLU A 157 5.54 6.35 4.38
CA GLU A 157 4.13 6.72 4.46
C GLU A 157 3.55 6.52 5.86
N ILE A 158 3.87 5.38 6.49
CA ILE A 158 3.38 5.06 7.84
C ILE A 158 4.10 5.82 8.95
N GLY A 159 5.15 6.56 8.63
CA GLY A 159 5.93 7.33 9.60
C GLY A 159 5.08 8.25 10.48
N ARG A 160 3.98 8.76 9.93
CA ARG A 160 3.04 9.69 10.60
C ARG A 160 2.05 9.03 11.56
N PHE A 161 1.97 7.70 11.59
CA PHE A 161 1.09 6.96 12.49
C PHE A 161 1.89 6.33 13.63
N SER A 162 1.42 6.48 14.85
CA SER A 162 1.90 5.69 15.98
C SER A 162 1.38 4.25 15.91
N PRO A 163 2.02 3.27 16.57
CA PRO A 163 1.50 1.92 16.66
C PRO A 163 0.08 1.85 17.24
N GLN A 164 -0.23 2.68 18.23
CA GLN A 164 -1.56 2.77 18.85
C GLN A 164 -2.60 3.25 17.87
N GLU A 165 -2.30 4.27 17.06
CA GLU A 165 -3.20 4.76 16.03
C GLU A 165 -3.46 3.71 14.95
N MET A 166 -2.45 2.90 14.58
CA MET A 166 -2.62 1.79 13.63
C MET A 166 -3.52 0.69 14.20
N ILE A 167 -3.34 0.34 15.47
CA ILE A 167 -4.21 -0.64 16.16
C ILE A 167 -5.65 -0.12 16.20
N GLU A 168 -5.85 1.15 16.52
CA GLU A 168 -7.19 1.75 16.52
C GLU A 168 -7.79 1.82 15.13
N ALA A 169 -7.01 2.14 14.10
CA ALA A 169 -7.47 2.10 12.72
C ALA A 169 -7.94 0.70 12.30
N ILE A 170 -7.21 -0.35 12.67
CA ILE A 170 -7.61 -1.74 12.41
C ILE A 170 -8.93 -2.08 13.13
N ARG A 171 -9.11 -1.63 14.38
CA ARG A 171 -10.37 -1.83 15.12
C ARG A 171 -11.53 -1.12 14.46
N VAL A 172 -11.36 0.15 14.08
CA VAL A 172 -12.38 0.94 13.40
C VAL A 172 -12.80 0.29 12.08
N LEU A 173 -11.85 -0.20 11.30
CA LEU A 173 -12.12 -0.89 10.03
C LEU A 173 -12.81 -2.24 10.23
N ARG A 174 -12.42 -3.01 11.26
CA ARG A 174 -13.12 -4.24 11.65
C ARG A 174 -14.57 -3.95 12.00
N ASP A 175 -14.83 -2.92 12.79
CA ASP A 175 -16.19 -2.56 13.22
C ASP A 175 -17.02 -2.06 12.04
N ALA A 176 -16.42 -1.31 11.10
CA ALA A 176 -17.06 -0.92 9.86
C ALA A 176 -17.45 -2.14 8.99
N LEU A 177 -16.55 -3.12 8.86
CA LEU A 177 -16.84 -4.35 8.12
C LEU A 177 -17.98 -5.13 8.80
N TRP A 178 -17.97 -5.22 10.12
CA TRP A 178 -19.04 -5.87 10.89
C TRP A 178 -20.39 -5.17 10.65
N GLN A 179 -20.43 -3.83 10.66
CA GLN A 179 -21.62 -3.06 10.35
C GLN A 179 -22.16 -3.37 8.94
N CYS A 180 -21.29 -3.50 7.94
CA CYS A 180 -21.70 -3.87 6.59
C CYS A 180 -22.34 -5.26 6.48
N MET A 181 -22.07 -6.15 7.44
CA MET A 181 -22.61 -7.52 7.45
C MET A 181 -23.85 -7.65 8.33
N SER A 182 -24.00 -6.83 9.35
CA SER A 182 -25.01 -6.96 10.40
C SER A 182 -26.13 -5.91 10.35
N SER A 183 -26.01 -4.91 9.50
CA SER A 183 -26.98 -3.80 9.41
C SER A 183 -27.36 -3.50 7.96
N ALA A 184 -28.47 -2.74 7.79
CA ALA A 184 -28.89 -2.23 6.48
C ALA A 184 -28.10 -0.99 6.02
N THR A 185 -27.04 -0.61 6.74
CA THR A 185 -26.21 0.55 6.39
C THR A 185 -25.40 0.24 5.15
N ALA A 186 -25.46 1.12 4.14
CA ALA A 186 -24.63 0.98 2.94
C ALA A 186 -23.15 0.89 3.29
N ALA A 187 -22.44 -0.06 2.69
CA ALA A 187 -21.03 -0.32 3.00
C ALA A 187 -20.15 0.91 2.74
N ARG A 188 -20.50 1.72 1.75
CA ARG A 188 -19.83 2.98 1.45
C ARG A 188 -19.89 3.95 2.62
N VAL A 189 -21.04 4.12 3.26
CA VAL A 189 -21.21 5.01 4.43
C VAL A 189 -20.36 4.52 5.61
N SER A 190 -20.35 3.21 5.84
CA SER A 190 -19.51 2.59 6.87
C SER A 190 -18.01 2.81 6.62
N LEU A 191 -17.57 2.69 5.37
CA LEU A 191 -16.20 2.96 4.94
C LEU A 191 -15.82 4.43 5.17
N GLU A 192 -16.62 5.37 4.65
CA GLU A 192 -16.36 6.80 4.76
C GLU A 192 -16.29 7.25 6.24
N ASN A 193 -17.21 6.79 7.08
CA ASN A 193 -17.18 7.06 8.51
C ASN A 193 -15.92 6.52 9.20
N ALA A 194 -15.50 5.30 8.85
CA ALA A 194 -14.28 4.72 9.37
C ALA A 194 -13.05 5.56 8.98
N LEU A 195 -12.94 5.97 7.73
CA LEU A 195 -11.83 6.77 7.23
C LEU A 195 -11.79 8.18 7.86
N ILE A 196 -12.95 8.82 8.06
CA ILE A 196 -13.04 10.09 8.77
C ILE A 196 -12.49 9.97 10.20
N ARG A 197 -12.86 8.89 10.91
CA ARG A 197 -12.34 8.63 12.27
C ARG A 197 -10.84 8.41 12.28
N ILE A 198 -10.31 7.59 11.36
CA ILE A 198 -8.87 7.25 11.28
C ILE A 198 -8.05 8.50 10.98
N VAL A 199 -8.45 9.30 10.01
CA VAL A 199 -7.71 10.50 9.61
C VAL A 199 -7.87 11.62 10.64
N GLY A 200 -9.04 11.71 11.31
CA GLY A 200 -9.36 12.74 12.29
C GLY A 200 -8.69 12.54 13.67
N CYS A 201 -8.39 11.30 14.06
CA CYS A 201 -7.76 11.01 15.36
C CYS A 201 -6.34 11.61 15.53
N GLY A 202 -5.66 11.97 14.46
CA GLY A 202 -4.31 12.52 14.52
C GLY A 202 -4.19 14.04 14.72
N ARG A 203 -5.28 14.73 15.05
CA ARG A 203 -5.30 16.20 15.25
C ARG A 203 -5.36 16.64 16.71
N ARG A 204 -4.98 15.76 17.65
CA ARG A 204 -4.85 16.15 19.07
C ARG A 204 -3.41 16.22 19.50
#